data_6492288b5712f2d54c6b05a1c293861f
#
_entry.id   6492288b5712f2d54c6b05a1c293861f
#
_cell.length_a   1.000
_cell.length_b   1.000
_cell.length_c   1.000
_cell.angle_alpha   90.00
_cell.angle_beta   90.00
_cell.angle_gamma   90.00
#
_symmetry.space_group_name_H-M   'P 1'
#
loop_
_entity.id
_entity.type
_entity.pdbx_description
1 polymer ?
#
loop_
_entity_poly.entity_id
_entity_poly.type
_entity_poly.pdbx_seq_one_letter_code
_entity_poly.pdbx_strand_id
1 'polypeptide(L)'
;MTEEKNIFKQLFDQEETLTEKQQKIVEAAIEMFAEKGYASTSTSQIAKKAGVAEGTIFRHYKTKKDLLLSIVSPTMAKLIAPFVIRDINKVLDAKYDRYEDFLKAMILNRQEFLKENMTAFKILIQEIPFHPELKEQFKEHIAEKVIEKFVKLVDHYKEKGQIIDLPSYTVVRFSATSIFGLLLVRYLFLPEADWDDEKEIDMTVQMIVNGIGKG
;
A
#
# COMPACT_ATOMS: atom_id res chain seq x y z
N MET A 1 21.01 -8.81 -5.24
CA MET A 1 20.00 -9.00 -4.18
C MET A 1 19.94 -7.69 -3.42
N THR A 2 19.05 -6.79 -3.83
CA THR A 2 18.73 -5.57 -3.10
C THR A 2 18.10 -6.00 -1.77
N GLU A 3 18.70 -5.60 -0.65
CA GLU A 3 18.09 -5.74 0.66
C GLU A 3 16.71 -5.07 0.58
N GLU A 4 15.65 -5.87 0.55
CA GLU A 4 14.30 -5.38 0.74
C GLU A 4 14.32 -4.54 2.02
N LYS A 5 14.07 -3.25 1.87
CA LYS A 5 13.68 -2.39 3.00
C LYS A 5 12.30 -2.84 3.47
N ASN A 6 12.23 -4.08 3.93
CA ASN A 6 11.00 -4.72 4.33
C ASN A 6 10.44 -3.92 5.51
N ILE A 7 9.30 -3.27 5.31
CA ILE A 7 8.57 -2.53 6.36
C ILE A 7 8.42 -3.41 7.61
N PHE A 8 8.21 -4.70 7.45
CA PHE A 8 8.12 -5.64 8.57
C PHE A 8 9.45 -5.84 9.30
N LYS A 9 10.60 -5.81 8.60
CA LYS A 9 11.93 -5.87 9.24
C LYS A 9 12.16 -4.64 10.13
N GLN A 10 11.77 -3.45 9.65
CA GLN A 10 11.86 -2.22 10.46
C GLN A 10 10.94 -2.27 11.69
N LEU A 11 9.84 -3.02 11.64
CA LEU A 11 8.95 -3.23 12.77
C LEU A 11 9.65 -4.02 13.87
N PHE A 12 10.37 -5.08 13.50
CA PHE A 12 11.12 -5.90 14.47
C PHE A 12 12.27 -5.13 15.09
N ASP A 13 12.96 -4.28 14.31
CA ASP A 13 14.09 -3.47 14.80
C ASP A 13 13.63 -2.36 15.77
N GLN A 14 12.36 -1.93 15.70
CA GLN A 14 11.80 -0.87 16.56
C GLN A 14 11.02 -1.40 17.78
N GLU A 15 10.58 -2.65 17.77
CA GLU A 15 9.90 -3.29 18.90
C GLU A 15 10.89 -4.12 19.73
N GLU A 16 11.66 -3.45 20.61
CA GLU A 16 12.52 -4.09 21.64
C GLU A 16 11.73 -5.00 22.60
N THR A 17 10.40 -5.11 22.47
CA THR A 17 9.52 -5.79 23.41
C THR A 17 9.11 -7.21 23.00
N LEU A 18 9.35 -7.62 21.75
CA LEU A 18 8.99 -8.97 21.30
C LEU A 18 10.04 -10.00 21.76
N THR A 19 9.56 -11.05 22.39
CA THR A 19 10.41 -12.22 22.67
C THR A 19 10.79 -12.93 21.37
N GLU A 20 11.92 -13.66 21.37
CA GLU A 20 12.38 -14.43 20.20
C GLU A 20 11.28 -15.36 19.62
N LYS A 21 10.46 -15.96 20.52
CA LYS A 21 9.34 -16.81 20.09
C LYS A 21 8.21 -16.02 19.42
N GLN A 22 7.90 -14.84 19.95
CA GLN A 22 6.89 -13.95 19.33
C GLN A 22 7.36 -13.48 17.97
N GLN A 23 8.62 -13.10 17.82
CA GLN A 23 9.20 -12.70 16.55
C GLN A 23 9.07 -13.81 15.50
N LYS A 24 9.46 -15.05 15.81
CA LYS A 24 9.30 -16.21 14.92
C LYS A 24 7.84 -16.46 14.51
N ILE A 25 6.89 -16.28 15.46
CA ILE A 25 5.46 -16.42 15.17
C ILE A 25 4.99 -15.34 14.19
N VAL A 26 5.38 -14.08 14.43
CA VAL A 26 4.99 -12.95 13.60
C VAL A 26 5.58 -13.06 12.19
N GLU A 27 6.87 -13.40 12.06
CA GLU A 27 7.53 -13.64 10.77
C GLU A 27 6.82 -14.73 9.96
N ALA A 28 6.57 -15.90 10.59
CA ALA A 28 5.86 -17.00 9.97
C ALA A 28 4.43 -16.62 9.54
N ALA A 29 3.74 -15.82 10.36
CA ALA A 29 2.39 -15.33 10.04
C ALA A 29 2.39 -14.36 8.85
N ILE A 30 3.32 -13.40 8.80
CA ILE A 30 3.49 -12.46 7.68
C ILE A 30 3.69 -13.21 6.37
N GLU A 31 4.64 -14.14 6.33
CA GLU A 31 4.92 -14.91 5.11
C GLU A 31 3.70 -15.72 4.68
N MET A 32 3.04 -16.41 5.59
CA MET A 32 1.89 -17.25 5.26
C MET A 32 0.66 -16.43 4.84
N PHE A 33 0.41 -15.29 5.48
CA PHE A 33 -0.69 -14.41 5.08
C PHE A 33 -0.44 -13.81 3.70
N ALA A 34 0.81 -13.45 3.37
CA ALA A 34 1.17 -12.94 2.06
C ALA A 34 1.07 -13.99 0.94
N GLU A 35 1.44 -15.26 1.24
CA GLU A 35 1.45 -16.35 0.26
C GLU A 35 0.06 -16.94 0.01
N LYS A 36 -0.69 -17.23 1.10
CA LYS A 36 -1.94 -18.02 1.04
C LYS A 36 -3.18 -17.21 1.37
N GLY A 37 -3.01 -15.97 1.84
CA GLY A 37 -4.08 -15.16 2.40
C GLY A 37 -4.41 -15.56 3.85
N TYR A 38 -5.03 -14.62 4.57
CA TYR A 38 -5.42 -14.82 5.96
C TYR A 38 -6.44 -15.96 6.11
N ALA A 39 -7.47 -16.00 5.25
CA ALA A 39 -8.55 -16.99 5.37
C ALA A 39 -8.03 -18.44 5.28
N SER A 40 -7.10 -18.69 4.35
CA SER A 40 -6.55 -20.03 4.07
C SER A 40 -5.39 -20.45 5.00
N THR A 41 -4.96 -19.58 5.90
CA THR A 41 -3.88 -19.87 6.86
C THR A 41 -4.44 -20.28 8.22
N SER A 42 -3.96 -21.40 8.80
CA SER A 42 -4.32 -21.81 10.16
C SER A 42 -3.22 -21.47 11.17
N THR A 43 -3.60 -21.31 12.44
CA THR A 43 -2.64 -21.13 13.55
C THR A 43 -1.70 -22.32 13.71
N SER A 44 -2.17 -23.52 13.44
CA SER A 44 -1.36 -24.74 13.45
C SER A 44 -0.26 -24.70 12.38
N GLN A 45 -0.58 -24.22 11.18
CA GLN A 45 0.42 -24.06 10.11
C GLN A 45 1.44 -22.98 10.45
N ILE A 46 1.01 -21.85 11.04
CA ILE A 46 1.91 -20.79 11.51
C ILE A 46 2.85 -21.34 12.59
N ALA A 47 2.32 -22.06 13.57
CA ALA A 47 3.11 -22.67 14.65
C ALA A 47 4.18 -23.64 14.11
N LYS A 48 3.80 -24.49 13.15
CA LYS A 48 4.72 -25.41 12.48
C LYS A 48 5.84 -24.66 11.76
N LYS A 49 5.52 -23.60 11.03
CA LYS A 49 6.51 -22.77 10.32
C LYS A 49 7.42 -22.01 11.28
N ALA A 50 6.88 -21.49 12.36
CA ALA A 50 7.62 -20.80 13.42
C ALA A 50 8.48 -21.71 14.30
N GLY A 51 8.32 -23.04 14.20
CA GLY A 51 9.02 -24.00 15.05
C GLY A 51 8.57 -23.98 16.52
N VAL A 52 7.29 -23.66 16.77
CA VAL A 52 6.70 -23.59 18.12
C VAL A 52 5.47 -24.49 18.25
N ALA A 53 5.07 -24.81 19.48
CA ALA A 53 3.78 -25.46 19.72
C ALA A 53 2.63 -24.45 19.45
N GLU A 54 1.50 -24.93 18.91
CA GLU A 54 0.35 -24.06 18.61
C GLU A 54 -0.19 -23.34 19.87
N GLY A 55 -0.17 -24.01 21.03
CA GLY A 55 -0.52 -23.39 22.30
C GLY A 55 0.36 -22.21 22.69
N THR A 56 1.56 -22.07 22.10
CA THR A 56 2.41 -20.89 22.29
C THR A 56 1.81 -19.68 21.60
N ILE A 57 1.23 -19.87 20.42
CA ILE A 57 0.52 -18.77 19.72
C ILE A 57 -0.64 -18.27 20.57
N PHE A 58 -1.51 -19.18 21.06
CA PHE A 58 -2.68 -18.81 21.87
C PHE A 58 -2.33 -18.21 23.23
N ARG A 59 -1.10 -18.42 23.73
CA ARG A 59 -0.62 -17.74 24.94
C ARG A 59 -0.38 -16.24 24.72
N HIS A 60 0.01 -15.85 23.51
CA HIS A 60 0.30 -14.45 23.16
C HIS A 60 -0.86 -13.76 22.42
N TYR A 61 -1.59 -14.53 21.61
CA TYR A 61 -2.68 -14.04 20.76
C TYR A 61 -3.91 -14.92 20.95
N LYS A 62 -5.01 -14.34 21.47
CA LYS A 62 -6.23 -15.11 21.77
C LYS A 62 -6.85 -15.75 20.54
N THR A 63 -6.73 -15.10 19.38
CA THR A 63 -7.28 -15.55 18.11
C THR A 63 -6.30 -15.29 16.96
N LYS A 64 -6.53 -15.95 15.81
CA LYS A 64 -5.79 -15.64 14.56
C LYS A 64 -6.00 -14.17 14.14
N LYS A 65 -7.18 -13.59 14.41
CA LYS A 65 -7.47 -12.18 14.18
C LYS A 65 -6.58 -11.28 15.04
N ASP A 66 -6.42 -11.59 16.32
CA ASP A 66 -5.56 -10.80 17.21
C ASP A 66 -4.08 -10.86 16.75
N LEU A 67 -3.63 -12.01 16.25
CA LEU A 67 -2.31 -12.12 15.65
C LEU A 67 -2.19 -11.25 14.39
N LEU A 68 -3.17 -11.28 13.48
CA LEU A 68 -3.19 -10.41 12.31
C LEU A 68 -3.15 -8.93 12.71
N LEU A 69 -4.02 -8.52 13.62
CA LEU A 69 -4.12 -7.13 14.07
C LEU A 69 -2.85 -6.67 14.79
N SER A 70 -2.19 -7.55 15.55
CA SER A 70 -0.92 -7.22 16.20
C SER A 70 0.23 -6.99 15.22
N ILE A 71 0.14 -7.58 14.03
CA ILE A 71 1.09 -7.37 12.94
C ILE A 71 0.74 -6.09 12.16
N VAL A 72 -0.50 -6.02 11.68
CA VAL A 72 -0.90 -5.02 10.68
C VAL A 72 -1.18 -3.66 11.31
N SER A 73 -1.77 -3.62 12.50
CA SER A 73 -2.21 -2.40 13.17
C SER A 73 -1.04 -1.47 13.56
N PRO A 74 -0.03 -1.92 14.31
CA PRO A 74 1.15 -1.09 14.59
C PRO A 74 1.94 -0.76 13.31
N THR A 75 2.05 -1.72 12.39
CA THR A 75 2.73 -1.54 11.11
C THR A 75 2.06 -0.45 10.30
N MET A 76 0.73 -0.45 10.24
CA MET A 76 -0.03 0.59 9.53
C MET A 76 0.23 1.98 10.10
N ALA A 77 0.07 2.15 11.43
CA ALA A 77 0.16 3.46 12.06
C ALA A 77 1.59 3.99 12.17
N LYS A 78 2.56 3.14 12.54
CA LYS A 78 3.93 3.57 12.87
C LYS A 78 4.89 3.52 11.68
N LEU A 79 4.67 2.63 10.73
CA LEU A 79 5.59 2.41 9.62
C LEU A 79 4.98 2.71 8.26
N ILE A 80 3.87 2.05 7.91
CA ILE A 80 3.31 2.18 6.56
C ILE A 80 2.82 3.60 6.32
N ALA A 81 2.01 4.16 7.23
CA ALA A 81 1.44 5.49 7.02
C ALA A 81 2.51 6.59 6.93
N PRO A 82 3.48 6.72 7.86
CA PRO A 82 4.54 7.71 7.74
C PRO A 82 5.41 7.49 6.50
N PHE A 83 5.70 6.23 6.15
CA PHE A 83 6.52 5.90 4.99
C PHE A 83 5.79 6.21 3.68
N VAL A 84 4.53 5.79 3.54
CA VAL A 84 3.69 6.10 2.38
C VAL A 84 3.53 7.60 2.21
N ILE A 85 3.21 8.32 3.30
CA ILE A 85 3.02 9.76 3.26
C ILE A 85 4.33 10.48 2.90
N ARG A 86 5.45 10.09 3.52
CA ARG A 86 6.76 10.67 3.21
C ARG A 86 7.14 10.45 1.75
N ASP A 87 6.88 9.28 1.24
CA ASP A 87 7.24 8.91 -0.12
C ASP A 87 6.35 9.59 -1.17
N ILE A 88 5.05 9.66 -0.92
CA ILE A 88 4.11 10.44 -1.72
C ILE A 88 4.48 11.94 -1.69
N ASN A 89 4.88 12.47 -0.53
CA ASN A 89 5.26 13.87 -0.40
C ASN A 89 6.44 14.25 -1.29
N LYS A 90 7.38 13.33 -1.55
CA LYS A 90 8.48 13.60 -2.49
C LYS A 90 7.96 14.03 -3.87
N VAL A 91 6.85 13.41 -4.30
CA VAL A 91 6.22 13.75 -5.58
C VAL A 91 5.30 14.96 -5.45
N LEU A 92 4.52 15.05 -4.37
CA LEU A 92 3.58 16.15 -4.15
C LEU A 92 4.27 17.50 -3.90
N ASP A 93 5.42 17.50 -3.23
CA ASP A 93 6.17 18.70 -2.91
C ASP A 93 7.11 19.12 -4.06
N ALA A 94 7.36 18.23 -5.04
CA ALA A 94 8.06 18.55 -6.27
C ALA A 94 7.17 19.42 -7.18
N LYS A 95 7.77 20.41 -7.83
CA LYS A 95 7.04 21.29 -8.74
C LYS A 95 7.06 20.71 -10.15
N TYR A 96 5.88 20.37 -10.66
CA TYR A 96 5.68 19.98 -12.04
C TYR A 96 4.88 21.07 -12.77
N ASP A 97 5.33 21.47 -13.96
CA ASP A 97 4.61 22.47 -14.74
C ASP A 97 3.32 21.92 -15.34
N ARG A 98 3.32 20.63 -15.68
CA ARG A 98 2.18 19.92 -16.28
C ARG A 98 1.62 18.86 -15.35
N TYR A 99 0.30 18.73 -15.34
CA TYR A 99 -0.39 17.66 -14.60
C TYR A 99 0.03 16.26 -15.08
N GLU A 100 0.32 16.13 -16.37
CA GLU A 100 0.82 14.91 -17.00
C GLU A 100 2.15 14.43 -16.37
N ASP A 101 3.10 15.35 -16.20
CA ASP A 101 4.42 15.04 -15.61
C ASP A 101 4.29 14.61 -14.13
N PHE A 102 3.38 15.26 -13.41
CA PHE A 102 3.03 14.88 -12.05
C PHE A 102 2.46 13.45 -11.99
N LEU A 103 1.49 13.12 -12.87
CA LEU A 103 0.90 11.78 -12.92
C LEU A 103 1.96 10.70 -13.22
N LYS A 104 2.82 10.94 -14.19
CA LYS A 104 3.92 10.02 -14.54
C LYS A 104 4.86 9.79 -13.35
N ALA A 105 5.28 10.88 -12.71
CA ALA A 105 6.13 10.81 -11.51
C ALA A 105 5.44 10.04 -10.36
N MET A 106 4.13 10.23 -10.17
CA MET A 106 3.35 9.52 -9.16
C MET A 106 3.27 8.02 -9.46
N ILE A 107 3.01 7.63 -10.70
CA ILE A 107 2.95 6.21 -11.08
C ILE A 107 4.31 5.54 -10.82
N LEU A 108 5.39 6.14 -11.30
CA LEU A 108 6.75 5.62 -11.10
C LEU A 108 7.11 5.47 -9.62
N ASN A 109 6.80 6.48 -8.82
CA ASN A 109 7.02 6.45 -7.38
C ASN A 109 6.21 5.33 -6.70
N ARG A 110 4.94 5.14 -7.09
CA ARG A 110 4.11 4.07 -6.53
C ARG A 110 4.53 2.69 -7.01
N GLN A 111 5.03 2.58 -8.23
CA GLN A 111 5.59 1.36 -8.78
C GLN A 111 6.82 0.89 -7.98
N GLU A 112 7.77 1.81 -7.71
CA GLU A 112 8.95 1.53 -6.90
C GLU A 112 8.57 1.12 -5.47
N PHE A 113 7.66 1.89 -4.85
CA PHE A 113 7.14 1.56 -3.52
C PHE A 113 6.54 0.16 -3.44
N LEU A 114 5.74 -0.25 -4.44
CA LEU A 114 5.14 -1.58 -4.47
C LEU A 114 6.18 -2.69 -4.64
N LYS A 115 7.17 -2.49 -5.51
CA LYS A 115 8.26 -3.47 -5.70
C LYS A 115 9.00 -3.75 -4.39
N GLU A 116 9.23 -2.70 -3.59
CA GLU A 116 9.93 -2.82 -2.30
C GLU A 116 9.05 -3.39 -1.17
N ASN A 117 7.72 -3.25 -1.27
CA ASN A 117 6.80 -3.55 -0.17
C ASN A 117 5.66 -4.50 -0.56
N MET A 118 5.91 -5.39 -1.52
CA MET A 118 4.87 -6.27 -2.09
C MET A 118 4.19 -7.15 -1.05
N THR A 119 4.92 -7.69 -0.08
CA THR A 119 4.38 -8.52 0.99
C THR A 119 3.35 -7.75 1.83
N ALA A 120 3.71 -6.54 2.26
CA ALA A 120 2.79 -5.67 3.02
C ALA A 120 1.56 -5.29 2.19
N PHE A 121 1.77 -4.93 0.92
CA PHE A 121 0.70 -4.57 0.01
C PHE A 121 -0.31 -5.71 -0.18
N LYS A 122 0.17 -6.94 -0.40
CA LYS A 122 -0.71 -8.13 -0.54
C LYS A 122 -1.57 -8.37 0.68
N ILE A 123 -0.99 -8.29 1.89
CA ILE A 123 -1.76 -8.45 3.12
C ILE A 123 -2.80 -7.34 3.26
N LEU A 124 -2.40 -6.08 3.05
CA LEU A 124 -3.30 -4.94 3.22
C LEU A 124 -4.47 -4.95 2.24
N ILE A 125 -4.21 -5.18 0.95
CA ILE A 125 -5.26 -5.18 -0.07
C ILE A 125 -6.28 -6.31 0.15
N GLN A 126 -5.84 -7.43 0.69
CA GLN A 126 -6.70 -8.56 1.00
C GLN A 126 -7.49 -8.35 2.28
N GLU A 127 -6.92 -7.75 3.32
CA GLU A 127 -7.49 -7.78 4.67
C GLU A 127 -8.21 -6.49 5.06
N ILE A 128 -7.83 -5.33 4.53
CA ILE A 128 -8.51 -4.05 4.85
C ILE A 128 -10.03 -4.11 4.60
N PRO A 129 -10.54 -4.67 3.47
CA PRO A 129 -11.98 -4.70 3.21
C PRO A 129 -12.79 -5.52 4.22
N PHE A 130 -12.17 -6.51 4.87
CA PHE A 130 -12.84 -7.48 5.74
C PHE A 130 -12.64 -7.21 7.25
N HIS A 131 -11.75 -6.29 7.60
CA HIS A 131 -11.46 -5.94 9.00
C HIS A 131 -11.76 -4.46 9.25
N PRO A 132 -12.88 -4.13 9.92
CA PRO A 132 -13.29 -2.74 10.19
C PRO A 132 -12.18 -1.93 10.90
N GLU A 133 -11.45 -2.56 11.82
CA GLU A 133 -10.36 -1.93 12.55
C GLU A 133 -9.23 -1.46 11.60
N LEU A 134 -8.86 -2.28 10.63
CA LEU A 134 -7.84 -1.93 9.64
C LEU A 134 -8.33 -0.86 8.67
N LYS A 135 -9.62 -0.91 8.30
CA LYS A 135 -10.24 0.08 7.43
C LYS A 135 -10.23 1.47 8.06
N GLU A 136 -10.59 1.58 9.35
CA GLU A 136 -10.55 2.86 10.07
C GLU A 136 -9.12 3.40 10.18
N GLN A 137 -8.15 2.56 10.52
CA GLN A 137 -6.75 2.97 10.58
C GLN A 137 -6.20 3.43 9.22
N PHE A 138 -6.51 2.70 8.15
CA PHE A 138 -6.14 3.12 6.81
C PHE A 138 -6.74 4.48 6.45
N LYS A 139 -8.03 4.69 6.75
CA LYS A 139 -8.73 5.94 6.52
C LYS A 139 -8.08 7.09 7.27
N GLU A 140 -7.91 6.95 8.59
CA GLU A 140 -7.39 7.99 9.49
C GLU A 140 -5.92 8.33 9.20
N HIS A 141 -5.10 7.31 9.02
CA HIS A 141 -3.64 7.51 8.95
C HIS A 141 -3.13 7.78 7.53
N ILE A 142 -3.83 7.32 6.50
CA ILE A 142 -3.38 7.43 5.10
C ILE A 142 -4.38 8.18 4.23
N ALA A 143 -5.60 7.65 4.08
CA ALA A 143 -6.49 8.09 3.02
C ALA A 143 -6.86 9.58 3.13
N GLU A 144 -7.29 10.05 4.29
CA GLU A 144 -7.71 11.44 4.48
C GLU A 144 -6.57 12.42 4.20
N LYS A 145 -5.37 12.17 4.75
CA LYS A 145 -4.20 13.03 4.57
C LYS A 145 -3.71 13.10 3.13
N VAL A 146 -3.77 11.97 2.44
CA VAL A 146 -3.35 11.86 1.03
C VAL A 146 -4.38 12.55 0.14
N ILE A 147 -5.67 12.28 0.33
CA ILE A 147 -6.75 12.87 -0.47
C ILE A 147 -6.75 14.39 -0.38
N GLU A 148 -6.62 14.97 0.83
CA GLU A 148 -6.58 16.43 1.00
C GLU A 148 -5.47 17.10 0.19
N LYS A 149 -4.27 16.49 0.17
CA LYS A 149 -3.14 17.02 -0.61
C LYS A 149 -3.38 16.93 -2.10
N PHE A 150 -3.94 15.80 -2.57
CA PHE A 150 -4.27 15.63 -3.97
C PHE A 150 -5.37 16.59 -4.44
N VAL A 151 -6.38 16.87 -3.60
CA VAL A 151 -7.42 17.86 -3.91
C VAL A 151 -6.80 19.23 -4.14
N LYS A 152 -5.93 19.71 -3.23
CA LYS A 152 -5.21 20.98 -3.39
C LYS A 152 -4.37 21.03 -4.66
N LEU A 153 -3.74 19.92 -5.01
CA LEU A 153 -2.94 19.83 -6.23
C LEU A 153 -3.84 19.89 -7.49
N VAL A 154 -4.96 19.18 -7.50
CA VAL A 154 -5.92 19.22 -8.60
C VAL A 154 -6.49 20.64 -8.75
N ASP A 155 -6.83 21.32 -7.66
CA ASP A 155 -7.29 22.72 -7.69
C ASP A 155 -6.26 23.63 -8.34
N HIS A 156 -4.99 23.48 -8.01
CA HIS A 156 -3.90 24.23 -8.63
C HIS A 156 -3.80 24.02 -10.16
N TYR A 157 -3.94 22.79 -10.65
CA TYR A 157 -3.90 22.52 -12.09
C TYR A 157 -5.20 22.94 -12.81
N LYS A 158 -6.34 22.98 -12.12
CA LYS A 158 -7.58 23.58 -12.61
C LYS A 158 -7.42 25.08 -12.80
N GLU A 159 -6.82 25.78 -11.83
CA GLU A 159 -6.50 27.22 -11.95
C GLU A 159 -5.55 27.51 -13.11
N LYS A 160 -4.62 26.61 -13.40
CA LYS A 160 -3.76 26.68 -14.59
C LYS A 160 -4.46 26.31 -15.91
N GLY A 161 -5.73 25.93 -15.87
CA GLY A 161 -6.49 25.53 -17.05
C GLY A 161 -6.10 24.20 -17.68
N GLN A 162 -5.38 23.34 -16.95
CA GLN A 162 -4.95 22.01 -17.44
C GLN A 162 -5.97 20.90 -17.18
N ILE A 163 -6.90 21.11 -16.28
CA ILE A 163 -7.94 20.14 -15.89
C ILE A 163 -9.30 20.80 -16.08
N ILE A 164 -10.28 20.05 -16.58
CA ILE A 164 -11.66 20.51 -16.74
C ILE A 164 -12.28 20.82 -15.37
N ASP A 165 -13.30 21.69 -15.36
CA ASP A 165 -13.96 22.10 -14.12
C ASP A 165 -14.97 21.04 -13.64
N LEU A 166 -14.44 19.99 -13.00
CA LEU A 166 -15.18 18.97 -12.27
C LEU A 166 -14.88 19.08 -10.78
N PRO A 167 -15.73 18.52 -9.90
CA PRO A 167 -15.40 18.43 -8.48
C PRO A 167 -14.02 17.79 -8.26
N SER A 168 -13.12 18.47 -7.56
CA SER A 168 -11.71 18.04 -7.42
C SER A 168 -11.57 16.66 -6.81
N TYR A 169 -12.47 16.31 -5.88
CA TYR A 169 -12.53 14.93 -5.34
C TYR A 169 -12.83 13.89 -6.42
N THR A 170 -13.68 14.21 -7.41
CA THR A 170 -13.99 13.29 -8.52
C THR A 170 -12.77 13.08 -9.41
N VAL A 171 -12.02 14.15 -9.70
CA VAL A 171 -10.76 14.07 -10.46
C VAL A 171 -9.73 13.22 -9.70
N VAL A 172 -9.55 13.49 -8.41
CA VAL A 172 -8.64 12.69 -7.55
C VAL A 172 -9.03 11.23 -7.54
N ARG A 173 -10.31 10.92 -7.30
CA ARG A 173 -10.80 9.53 -7.30
C ARG A 173 -10.55 8.84 -8.63
N PHE A 174 -10.87 9.49 -9.75
CA PHE A 174 -10.68 8.93 -11.09
C PHE A 174 -9.19 8.65 -11.37
N SER A 175 -8.32 9.63 -11.17
CA SER A 175 -6.88 9.48 -11.39
C SER A 175 -6.28 8.41 -10.47
N ALA A 176 -6.63 8.44 -9.18
CA ALA A 176 -6.13 7.47 -8.21
C ALA A 176 -6.58 6.04 -8.53
N THR A 177 -7.84 5.83 -8.92
CA THR A 177 -8.33 4.49 -9.28
C THR A 177 -7.73 3.99 -10.59
N SER A 178 -7.45 4.85 -11.56
CA SER A 178 -6.76 4.48 -12.81
C SER A 178 -5.33 4.04 -12.54
N ILE A 179 -4.58 4.81 -11.74
CA ILE A 179 -3.21 4.47 -11.32
C ILE A 179 -3.21 3.17 -10.50
N PHE A 180 -4.10 3.07 -9.51
CA PHE A 180 -4.20 1.89 -8.67
C PHE A 180 -4.58 0.65 -9.48
N GLY A 181 -5.50 0.77 -10.43
CA GLY A 181 -5.89 -0.31 -11.35
C GLY A 181 -4.73 -0.82 -12.18
N LEU A 182 -3.94 0.06 -12.78
CA LEU A 182 -2.72 -0.30 -13.51
C LEU A 182 -1.77 -1.12 -12.62
N LEU A 183 -1.46 -0.60 -11.43
CA LEU A 183 -0.52 -1.25 -10.50
C LEU A 183 -1.05 -2.59 -9.97
N LEU A 184 -2.34 -2.66 -9.67
CA LEU A 184 -3.00 -3.88 -9.19
C LEU A 184 -2.94 -4.99 -10.24
N VAL A 185 -3.29 -4.66 -11.48
CA VAL A 185 -3.25 -5.63 -12.59
C VAL A 185 -1.81 -6.06 -12.86
N ARG A 186 -0.88 -5.13 -12.97
CA ARG A 186 0.53 -5.37 -13.26
C ARG A 186 1.22 -6.24 -12.22
N TYR A 187 0.99 -5.98 -10.93
CA TYR A 187 1.78 -6.60 -9.85
C TYR A 187 1.06 -7.70 -9.09
N LEU A 188 -0.27 -7.76 -9.15
CA LEU A 188 -1.04 -8.75 -8.39
C LEU A 188 -1.76 -9.76 -9.28
N PHE A 189 -2.44 -9.31 -10.34
CA PHE A 189 -3.26 -10.19 -11.14
C PHE A 189 -2.51 -10.84 -12.32
N LEU A 190 -1.65 -10.09 -13.00
CA LEU A 190 -0.93 -10.54 -14.18
C LEU A 190 0.58 -10.25 -14.10
N PRO A 191 1.28 -10.66 -13.00
CA PRO A 191 2.69 -10.31 -12.80
C PRO A 191 3.61 -10.94 -13.86
N GLU A 192 3.21 -12.07 -14.46
CA GLU A 192 4.00 -12.83 -15.44
C GLU A 192 3.70 -12.44 -16.90
N ALA A 193 2.76 -11.51 -17.13
CA ALA A 193 2.47 -11.04 -18.48
C ALA A 193 3.65 -10.21 -19.04
N ASP A 194 3.78 -10.19 -20.36
CA ASP A 194 4.77 -9.36 -21.04
C ASP A 194 4.32 -7.89 -21.03
N TRP A 195 4.85 -7.13 -20.06
CA TRP A 195 4.52 -5.73 -19.83
C TRP A 195 5.62 -4.81 -20.36
N ASP A 196 5.25 -3.90 -21.24
CA ASP A 196 6.01 -2.70 -21.54
C ASP A 196 5.60 -1.63 -20.50
N ASP A 197 6.25 -1.64 -19.34
CA ASP A 197 5.89 -0.76 -18.20
C ASP A 197 5.92 0.72 -18.61
N GLU A 198 6.86 1.16 -19.44
CA GLU A 198 6.96 2.56 -19.89
C GLU A 198 5.76 2.95 -20.75
N LYS A 199 5.43 2.13 -21.73
CA LYS A 199 4.30 2.34 -22.62
C LYS A 199 2.97 2.34 -21.87
N GLU A 200 2.77 1.40 -20.95
CA GLU A 200 1.54 1.30 -20.15
C GLU A 200 1.36 2.53 -19.23
N ILE A 201 2.46 3.04 -18.66
CA ILE A 201 2.43 4.27 -17.87
C ILE A 201 2.04 5.45 -18.76
N ASP A 202 2.69 5.64 -19.90
CA ASP A 202 2.41 6.74 -20.82
C ASP A 202 0.98 6.70 -21.33
N MET A 203 0.48 5.52 -21.72
CA MET A 203 -0.91 5.35 -22.15
C MET A 203 -1.91 5.64 -21.03
N THR A 204 -1.64 5.19 -19.79
CA THR A 204 -2.49 5.47 -18.65
C THR A 204 -2.55 6.96 -18.36
N VAL A 205 -1.40 7.65 -18.38
CA VAL A 205 -1.33 9.11 -18.21
C VAL A 205 -2.12 9.82 -19.30
N GLN A 206 -1.94 9.44 -20.58
CA GLN A 206 -2.68 10.02 -21.69
C GLN A 206 -4.20 9.81 -21.56
N MET A 207 -4.65 8.62 -21.18
CA MET A 207 -6.08 8.35 -20.97
C MET A 207 -6.66 9.20 -19.83
N ILE A 208 -5.92 9.39 -18.73
CA ILE A 208 -6.35 10.26 -17.65
C ILE A 208 -6.43 11.70 -18.15
N VAL A 209 -5.38 12.22 -18.77
CA VAL A 209 -5.29 13.62 -19.19
C VAL A 209 -6.33 13.93 -20.28
N ASN A 210 -6.49 13.07 -21.28
CA ASN A 210 -7.48 13.27 -22.34
C ASN A 210 -8.93 13.13 -21.84
N GLY A 211 -9.16 12.33 -20.79
CA GLY A 211 -10.49 12.19 -20.17
C GLY A 211 -10.89 13.35 -19.27
N ILE A 212 -9.93 14.02 -18.63
CA ILE A 212 -10.16 15.14 -17.69
C ILE A 212 -9.42 16.43 -18.10
N GLY A 213 -8.64 16.40 -19.17
CA GLY A 213 -7.95 17.54 -19.73
C GLY A 213 -8.95 18.50 -20.38
N LYS A 214 -8.61 19.79 -20.34
CA LYS A 214 -9.31 20.81 -21.11
C LYS A 214 -8.69 20.82 -22.50
N GLY A 215 -9.48 20.41 -23.51
CA GLY A 215 -9.10 20.45 -24.92
C GLY A 215 -8.85 21.88 -25.44
#